data_6ae35cfcb6e7538f434b0c937664a78d
#
_entry.id   6ae35cfcb6e7538f434b0c937664a78d
#
_cell.length_a   1.000
_cell.length_b   1.000
_cell.length_c   1.000
_cell.angle_alpha   90.00
_cell.angle_beta   90.00
_cell.angle_gamma   90.00
#
_symmetry.space_group_name_H-M   'P 1'
#
loop_
_entity.id
_entity.type
_entity.pdbx_description
1 polymer ?
#
loop_
_entity_poly.entity_id
_entity_poly.type
_entity_poly.pdbx_seq_one_letter_code
_entity_poly.pdbx_strand_id
1 'polypeptide(L)'
;MENKFKCIIALPARGDNMLCVSEEWELNLDKLNYFKFNSSISVQATARWLEENLLSVLISLKFDAETECARCLKPVPLAISDNLMYLYSLCGVDFNDEEFEAQAQAALALNLDNINLKLDAPVMPVEVEYFERTLDITPQVLESILLLLPSKVLCKEDCAGLCPNCGADLNDGPCACNLNENIDPRFSVLKDLKLD
;
A
#
# COMPACT_ATOMS: atom_id res chain seq x y z
N MET A 1 -16.18 -3.22 9.31
CA MET A 1 -15.20 -4.03 10.05
C MET A 1 -14.89 -3.26 11.32
N GLU A 2 -15.14 -3.83 12.51
CA GLU A 2 -14.65 -3.21 13.74
C GLU A 2 -13.13 -3.36 13.75
N ASN A 3 -12.42 -2.24 13.82
CA ASN A 3 -10.96 -2.23 13.90
C ASN A 3 -10.55 -2.90 15.22
N LYS A 4 -9.92 -4.07 15.14
CA LYS A 4 -9.43 -4.82 16.30
C LYS A 4 -8.23 -4.18 17.00
N PHE A 5 -7.72 -3.07 16.49
CA PHE A 5 -6.53 -2.37 17.00
C PHE A 5 -6.71 -0.85 16.92
N LYS A 6 -5.92 -0.14 17.72
CA LYS A 6 -5.80 1.32 17.66
C LYS A 6 -4.34 1.72 17.63
N CYS A 7 -3.99 2.60 16.70
CA CYS A 7 -2.70 3.25 16.59
C CYS A 7 -2.87 4.73 16.94
N ILE A 8 -2.55 5.08 18.18
CA ILE A 8 -2.67 6.46 18.66
C ILE A 8 -1.27 6.96 18.94
N ILE A 9 -0.84 8.00 18.24
CA ILE A 9 0.47 8.63 18.43
C ILE A 9 0.33 9.91 19.26
N ALA A 10 1.25 10.11 20.22
CA ALA A 10 1.38 11.38 20.90
C ALA A 10 1.94 12.42 19.94
N LEU A 11 1.45 13.68 20.02
CA LEU A 11 2.00 14.75 19.20
C LEU A 11 3.17 15.44 19.91
N PRO A 12 4.24 15.79 19.18
CA PRO A 12 5.33 16.57 19.75
C PRO A 12 4.85 17.95 20.18
N ALA A 13 5.59 18.61 21.08
CA ALA A 13 5.28 19.98 21.50
C ALA A 13 5.35 20.93 20.30
N ARG A 14 4.37 21.85 20.19
CA ARG A 14 4.36 22.87 19.14
C ARG A 14 5.50 23.85 19.32
N GLY A 15 6.01 24.36 18.21
CA GLY A 15 7.06 25.39 18.19
C GLY A 15 8.49 24.84 18.14
N ASP A 16 8.67 23.53 18.15
CA ASP A 16 9.96 22.92 17.93
C ASP A 16 9.90 21.90 16.78
N ASN A 17 10.24 22.36 15.59
CA ASN A 17 10.23 21.51 14.37
C ASN A 17 11.35 20.46 14.36
N MET A 18 12.28 20.49 15.34
CA MET A 18 13.32 19.48 15.50
C MET A 18 12.84 18.28 16.31
N LEU A 19 11.81 18.46 17.14
CA LEU A 19 11.24 17.36 17.92
C LEU A 19 10.38 16.46 17.04
N CYS A 20 10.62 15.16 17.15
CA CYS A 20 9.74 14.11 16.61
C CYS A 20 9.34 13.13 17.72
N VAL A 21 8.17 12.56 17.56
CA VAL A 21 7.69 11.45 18.41
C VAL A 21 7.52 10.24 17.54
N SER A 22 8.11 9.12 17.96
CA SER A 22 7.97 7.83 17.28
C SER A 22 7.33 6.82 18.20
N GLU A 23 6.38 6.07 17.67
CA GLU A 23 5.72 4.97 18.36
C GLU A 23 5.68 3.72 17.47
N GLU A 24 5.60 2.54 18.09
CA GLU A 24 5.62 1.25 17.41
C GLU A 24 4.46 0.38 17.90
N TRP A 25 3.87 -0.36 16.95
CA TRP A 25 2.80 -1.32 17.21
C TRP A 25 3.04 -2.62 16.44
N GLU A 26 2.60 -3.72 17.04
CA GLU A 26 2.48 -5.01 16.40
C GLU A 26 1.00 -5.35 16.21
N LEU A 27 0.57 -5.42 14.95
CA LEU A 27 -0.82 -5.67 14.62
C LEU A 27 -1.00 -7.11 14.15
N ASN A 28 -2.03 -7.77 14.65
CA ASN A 28 -2.38 -9.12 14.24
C ASN A 28 -3.62 -9.07 13.35
N LEU A 29 -3.41 -9.33 12.07
CA LEU A 29 -4.46 -9.52 11.07
C LEU A 29 -4.32 -10.92 10.48
N ASP A 30 -5.40 -11.69 10.48
CA ASP A 30 -5.39 -13.02 9.88
C ASP A 30 -5.50 -12.94 8.36
N LYS A 31 -6.40 -12.07 7.88
CA LYS A 31 -6.69 -11.93 6.45
C LYS A 31 -7.23 -10.53 6.12
N LEU A 32 -6.80 -9.99 4.97
CA LEU A 32 -7.36 -8.78 4.36
C LEU A 32 -7.55 -9.02 2.86
N ASN A 33 -8.79 -8.95 2.38
CA ASN A 33 -9.15 -9.31 1.00
C ASN A 33 -8.67 -10.73 0.63
N TYR A 34 -7.75 -10.85 -0.34
CA TYR A 34 -7.17 -12.11 -0.83
C TYR A 34 -5.83 -12.45 -0.19
N PHE A 35 -5.33 -11.59 0.73
CA PHE A 35 -4.05 -11.77 1.38
C PHE A 35 -4.22 -12.36 2.77
N LYS A 36 -3.43 -13.39 3.07
CA LYS A 36 -3.27 -13.97 4.41
C LYS A 36 -1.98 -13.43 5.00
N PHE A 37 -2.00 -13.02 6.24
CA PHE A 37 -0.82 -12.56 6.96
C PHE A 37 -0.23 -13.73 7.74
N ASN A 38 1.05 -14.01 7.48
CA ASN A 38 1.78 -15.14 8.09
C ASN A 38 2.53 -14.73 9.36
N SER A 39 2.64 -13.40 9.60
CA SER A 39 3.27 -12.81 10.77
C SER A 39 2.47 -11.60 11.26
N SER A 40 2.81 -11.07 12.44
CA SER A 40 2.34 -9.74 12.85
C SER A 40 2.81 -8.67 11.87
N ILE A 41 2.02 -7.60 11.75
CA ILE A 41 2.39 -6.42 10.99
C ILE A 41 3.10 -5.46 11.94
N SER A 42 4.39 -5.25 11.72
CA SER A 42 5.15 -4.23 12.45
C SER A 42 4.85 -2.87 11.84
N VAL A 43 4.39 -1.95 12.68
CA VAL A 43 4.05 -0.57 12.32
C VAL A 43 4.90 0.36 13.17
N GLN A 44 5.65 1.23 12.53
CA GLN A 44 6.33 2.34 13.18
C GLN A 44 5.80 3.64 12.59
N ALA A 45 5.40 4.58 13.44
CA ALA A 45 5.00 5.91 13.00
C ALA A 45 5.83 6.99 13.68
N THR A 46 6.21 7.99 12.90
CA THR A 46 6.97 9.15 13.38
C THR A 46 6.22 10.43 13.01
N ALA A 47 5.82 11.21 14.02
CA ALA A 47 5.13 12.49 13.88
C ALA A 47 6.08 13.66 14.10
N ARG A 48 6.01 14.69 13.25
CA ARG A 48 6.80 15.91 13.31
C ARG A 48 6.00 17.10 12.80
N TRP A 49 6.03 18.22 13.53
CA TRP A 49 5.50 19.47 13.02
C TRP A 49 6.42 20.06 11.94
N LEU A 50 5.84 20.43 10.81
CA LEU A 50 6.51 21.21 9.76
C LEU A 50 6.25 22.70 9.98
N GLU A 51 5.01 23.02 10.31
CA GLU A 51 4.50 24.37 10.61
C GLU A 51 3.49 24.29 11.76
N GLU A 52 2.99 25.45 12.21
CA GLU A 52 2.04 25.52 13.32
C GLU A 52 0.76 24.67 13.11
N ASN A 53 0.30 24.58 11.85
CA ASN A 53 -0.92 23.87 11.47
C ASN A 53 -0.67 22.72 10.46
N LEU A 54 0.58 22.32 10.29
CA LEU A 54 0.96 21.26 9.37
C LEU A 54 1.83 20.24 10.08
N LEU A 55 1.33 18.99 10.14
CA LEU A 55 1.99 17.86 10.79
C LEU A 55 2.33 16.80 9.75
N SER A 56 3.58 16.35 9.69
CA SER A 56 3.95 15.16 8.94
C SER A 56 3.89 13.92 9.84
N VAL A 57 3.33 12.84 9.32
CA VAL A 57 3.34 11.51 9.95
C VAL A 57 3.88 10.50 8.94
N LEU A 58 5.05 9.97 9.22
CA LEU A 58 5.67 8.91 8.44
C LEU A 58 5.26 7.56 9.04
N ILE A 59 4.65 6.69 8.24
CA ILE A 59 4.26 5.33 8.63
C ILE A 59 5.16 4.35 7.89
N SER A 60 5.92 3.58 8.64
CA SER A 60 6.76 2.49 8.15
C SER A 60 6.08 1.16 8.49
N LEU A 61 5.94 0.30 7.48
CA LEU A 61 5.27 -0.99 7.60
C LEU A 61 6.20 -2.11 7.18
N LYS A 62 6.16 -3.21 7.95
CA LYS A 62 6.86 -4.44 7.59
C LYS A 62 6.00 -5.64 7.95
N PHE A 63 5.75 -6.52 6.96
CA PHE A 63 4.97 -7.73 7.17
C PHE A 63 5.19 -8.77 6.06
N ASP A 64 4.87 -10.02 6.38
CA ASP A 64 4.83 -11.12 5.43
C ASP A 64 3.37 -11.51 5.16
N ALA A 65 3.03 -11.63 3.89
CA ALA A 65 1.71 -12.02 3.44
C ALA A 65 1.80 -13.13 2.39
N GLU A 66 0.70 -13.81 2.16
CA GLU A 66 0.55 -14.81 1.11
C GLU A 66 -0.74 -14.56 0.34
N THR A 67 -0.68 -14.73 -0.97
CA THR A 67 -1.85 -14.69 -1.85
C THR A 67 -1.71 -15.72 -2.97
N GLU A 68 -2.73 -15.85 -3.80
CA GLU A 68 -2.71 -16.75 -4.95
C GLU A 68 -2.21 -16.02 -6.20
N CYS A 69 -1.44 -16.72 -7.03
CA CYS A 69 -1.05 -16.24 -8.35
C CYS A 69 -2.30 -15.97 -9.19
N ALA A 70 -2.43 -14.77 -9.78
CA ALA A 70 -3.58 -14.37 -10.59
C ALA A 70 -3.79 -15.22 -11.87
N ARG A 71 -2.82 -16.06 -12.25
CA ARG A 71 -2.90 -16.92 -13.44
C ARG A 71 -3.02 -18.41 -13.13
N CYS A 72 -2.23 -18.94 -12.20
CA CYS A 72 -2.18 -20.39 -11.94
C CYS A 72 -2.67 -20.77 -10.54
N LEU A 73 -3.11 -19.82 -9.72
CA LEU A 73 -3.66 -20.00 -8.37
C LEU A 73 -2.70 -20.63 -7.35
N LYS A 74 -1.43 -20.88 -7.71
CA LYS A 74 -0.42 -21.35 -6.75
C LYS A 74 -0.17 -20.25 -5.69
N PRO A 75 0.06 -20.61 -4.42
CA PRO A 75 0.37 -19.65 -3.37
C PRO A 75 1.68 -18.92 -3.67
N VAL A 76 1.71 -17.62 -3.41
CA VAL A 76 2.87 -16.75 -3.60
C VAL A 76 3.13 -16.00 -2.30
N PRO A 77 4.27 -16.23 -1.65
CA PRO A 77 4.68 -15.46 -0.49
C PRO A 77 5.16 -14.07 -0.91
N LEU A 78 4.85 -13.07 -0.08
CA LEU A 78 5.22 -11.67 -0.26
C LEU A 78 5.86 -11.18 1.02
N ALA A 79 7.03 -10.55 0.92
CA ALA A 79 7.64 -9.78 2.00
C ALA A 79 7.53 -8.31 1.65
N ILE A 80 6.79 -7.55 2.45
CA ILE A 80 6.51 -6.14 2.22
C ILE A 80 7.20 -5.31 3.30
N SER A 81 7.97 -4.33 2.88
CA SER A 81 8.61 -3.36 3.75
C SER A 81 8.69 -2.04 2.99
N ASP A 82 7.87 -1.07 3.39
CA ASP A 82 7.83 0.24 2.74
C ASP A 82 7.34 1.33 3.71
N ASN A 83 7.35 2.57 3.22
CA ASN A 83 7.01 3.75 3.99
C ASN A 83 6.00 4.60 3.21
N LEU A 84 5.04 5.16 3.93
CA LEU A 84 4.10 6.16 3.41
C LEU A 84 4.12 7.38 4.32
N MET A 85 3.95 8.55 3.72
CA MET A 85 3.90 9.81 4.46
C MET A 85 2.52 10.43 4.35
N TYR A 86 2.03 10.94 5.47
CA TYR A 86 0.78 11.69 5.56
C TYR A 86 1.07 13.10 6.04
N LEU A 87 0.48 14.09 5.36
CA LEU A 87 0.49 15.48 5.77
C LEU A 87 -0.89 15.84 6.32
N TYR A 88 -0.95 16.10 7.62
CA TYR A 88 -2.16 16.51 8.30
C TYR A 88 -2.23 18.04 8.37
N SER A 89 -3.32 18.61 7.85
CA SER A 89 -3.62 20.03 7.92
C SER A 89 -4.98 20.28 8.58
N LEU A 90 -5.21 21.49 9.09
CA LEU A 90 -6.53 21.90 9.57
C LEU A 90 -7.49 22.10 8.39
N CYS A 91 -8.76 21.71 8.58
CA CYS A 91 -9.80 21.97 7.60
C CYS A 91 -9.89 23.46 7.22
N GLY A 92 -9.98 23.72 5.91
CA GLY A 92 -10.06 25.09 5.38
C GLY A 92 -8.69 25.75 5.14
N VAL A 93 -7.60 25.03 5.31
CA VAL A 93 -6.28 25.42 4.79
C VAL A 93 -6.17 24.84 3.38
N ASP A 94 -6.54 25.64 2.37
CA ASP A 94 -6.42 25.24 0.97
C ASP A 94 -4.95 25.36 0.55
N PHE A 95 -4.28 24.24 0.31
CA PHE A 95 -3.01 24.23 -0.40
C PHE A 95 -3.29 24.11 -1.90
N ASN A 96 -2.68 24.98 -2.70
CA ASN A 96 -2.60 24.69 -4.13
C ASN A 96 -1.57 23.57 -4.38
N ASP A 97 -1.61 22.95 -5.56
CA ASP A 97 -0.76 21.81 -5.89
C ASP A 97 0.73 22.11 -5.72
N GLU A 98 1.19 23.33 -6.06
CA GLU A 98 2.60 23.73 -5.95
C GLU A 98 3.03 23.88 -4.46
N GLU A 99 2.17 24.46 -3.61
CA GLU A 99 2.42 24.57 -2.17
C GLU A 99 2.45 23.19 -1.50
N PHE A 100 1.51 22.31 -1.87
CA PHE A 100 1.49 20.95 -1.35
C PHE A 100 2.75 20.17 -1.74
N GLU A 101 3.18 20.23 -3.00
CA GLU A 101 4.41 19.58 -3.46
C GLU A 101 5.65 20.11 -2.72
N ALA A 102 5.75 21.42 -2.50
CA ALA A 102 6.85 22.02 -1.75
C ALA A 102 6.89 21.53 -0.30
N GLN A 103 5.74 21.47 0.38
CA GLN A 103 5.63 20.97 1.75
C GLN A 103 5.91 19.45 1.83
N ALA A 104 5.46 18.68 0.85
CA ALA A 104 5.74 17.26 0.74
C ALA A 104 7.26 17.00 0.60
N GLN A 105 7.95 17.75 -0.25
CA GLN A 105 9.39 17.65 -0.41
C GLN A 105 10.15 18.03 0.87
N ALA A 106 9.72 19.10 1.54
CA ALA A 106 10.30 19.51 2.83
C ALA A 106 10.11 18.43 3.91
N ALA A 107 8.92 17.83 3.98
CA ALA A 107 8.63 16.73 4.90
C ALA A 107 9.51 15.50 4.64
N LEU A 108 9.67 15.11 3.38
CA LEU A 108 10.55 14.00 2.98
C LEU A 108 11.99 14.29 3.37
N ALA A 109 12.50 15.48 3.06
CA ALA A 109 13.88 15.88 3.37
C ALA A 109 14.17 15.84 4.87
N LEU A 110 13.25 16.27 5.73
CA LEU A 110 13.42 16.26 7.20
C LEU A 110 13.39 14.84 7.80
N ASN A 111 12.85 13.85 7.10
CA ASN A 111 12.76 12.48 7.58
C ASN A 111 13.84 11.54 6.98
N LEU A 112 14.65 12.02 6.02
CA LEU A 112 15.71 11.21 5.36
C LEU A 112 16.77 10.68 6.32
N ASP A 113 17.06 11.42 7.40
CA ASP A 113 18.12 11.04 8.36
C ASP A 113 17.72 9.84 9.25
N ASN A 114 16.46 9.49 9.32
CA ASN A 114 15.96 8.50 10.28
C ASN A 114 15.56 7.15 9.66
N ILE A 115 15.37 7.07 8.34
CA ILE A 115 14.87 5.85 7.68
C ILE A 115 15.38 5.84 6.23
N ASN A 116 15.56 4.65 5.63
CA ASN A 116 15.79 4.47 4.19
C ASN A 116 14.53 4.89 3.37
N LEU A 117 14.12 6.14 3.55
CA LEU A 117 12.98 6.71 2.87
C LEU A 117 13.37 6.97 1.42
N LYS A 118 12.58 6.47 0.50
CA LYS A 118 12.75 6.81 -0.92
C LYS A 118 12.26 8.25 -1.11
N LEU A 119 13.01 9.06 -1.84
CA LEU A 119 12.64 10.45 -2.19
C LEU A 119 11.34 10.55 -3.00
N ASP A 120 10.87 9.45 -3.55
CA ASP A 120 9.65 9.28 -4.32
C ASP A 120 8.51 8.60 -3.53
N ALA A 121 8.63 8.53 -2.20
CA ALA A 121 7.57 7.99 -1.37
C ALA A 121 6.27 8.80 -1.56
N PRO A 122 5.11 8.14 -1.70
CA PRO A 122 3.86 8.84 -1.85
C PRO A 122 3.54 9.64 -0.58
N VAL A 123 3.11 10.89 -0.78
CA VAL A 123 2.67 11.79 0.30
C VAL A 123 1.17 12.01 0.16
N MET A 124 0.43 11.72 1.23
CA MET A 124 -1.03 11.72 1.26
C MET A 124 -1.53 12.88 2.13
N PRO A 125 -2.41 13.77 1.61
CA PRO A 125 -3.03 14.81 2.41
C PRO A 125 -4.12 14.24 3.32
N VAL A 126 -4.21 14.76 4.54
CA VAL A 126 -5.27 14.44 5.51
C VAL A 126 -5.74 15.72 6.18
N GLU A 127 -7.03 16.01 6.11
CA GLU A 127 -7.64 17.13 6.80
C GLU A 127 -8.17 16.71 8.17
N VAL A 128 -7.94 17.55 9.18
CA VAL A 128 -8.46 17.38 10.54
C VAL A 128 -9.12 18.66 11.02
N GLU A 129 -10.17 18.55 11.83
CA GLU A 129 -10.87 19.73 12.38
C GLU A 129 -10.00 20.47 13.40
N TYR A 130 -9.23 19.73 14.18
CA TYR A 130 -8.30 20.28 15.19
C TYR A 130 -7.24 19.25 15.56
N PHE A 131 -6.14 19.71 16.12
CA PHE A 131 -5.10 18.87 16.70
C PHE A 131 -5.22 18.82 18.20
N GLU A 132 -5.40 17.62 18.75
CA GLU A 132 -5.31 17.33 20.16
C GLU A 132 -3.85 17.03 20.59
N ARG A 133 -3.66 16.48 21.79
CA ARG A 133 -2.35 16.01 22.27
C ARG A 133 -1.95 14.66 21.66
N THR A 134 -2.93 13.95 21.16
CA THR A 134 -2.76 12.64 20.50
C THR A 134 -3.53 12.64 19.19
N LEU A 135 -3.09 11.83 18.25
CA LEU A 135 -3.71 11.64 16.94
C LEU A 135 -3.98 10.15 16.73
N ASP A 136 -5.22 9.80 16.37
CA ASP A 136 -5.57 8.44 15.95
C ASP A 136 -5.22 8.30 14.45
N ILE A 137 -4.16 7.55 14.18
CA ILE A 137 -3.67 7.24 12.82
C ILE A 137 -4.12 5.85 12.35
N THR A 138 -5.03 5.19 13.07
CA THR A 138 -5.53 3.87 12.71
C THR A 138 -6.07 3.79 11.28
N PRO A 139 -6.85 4.77 10.78
CA PRO A 139 -7.32 4.77 9.39
C PRO A 139 -6.18 4.79 8.39
N GLN A 140 -5.15 5.62 8.61
CA GLN A 140 -4.00 5.78 7.72
C GLN A 140 -3.10 4.54 7.73
N VAL A 141 -2.97 3.88 8.87
CA VAL A 141 -2.26 2.58 8.97
C VAL A 141 -2.97 1.52 8.13
N LEU A 142 -4.30 1.43 8.21
CA LEU A 142 -5.09 0.51 7.38
C LEU A 142 -4.99 0.84 5.90
N GLU A 143 -5.09 2.11 5.54
CA GLU A 143 -4.93 2.59 4.17
C GLU A 143 -3.53 2.24 3.64
N SER A 144 -2.48 2.49 4.44
CA SER A 144 -1.10 2.14 4.10
C SER A 144 -0.93 0.65 3.82
N ILE A 145 -1.50 -0.22 4.65
CA ILE A 145 -1.47 -1.68 4.41
C ILE A 145 -2.13 -2.01 3.07
N LEU A 146 -3.31 -1.42 2.78
CA LEU A 146 -4.03 -1.67 1.53
C LEU A 146 -3.28 -1.17 0.30
N LEU A 147 -2.64 -0.01 0.38
CA LEU A 147 -1.88 0.59 -0.72
C LEU A 147 -0.60 -0.20 -1.05
N LEU A 148 0.03 -0.80 -0.04
CA LEU A 148 1.25 -1.60 -0.23
C LEU A 148 0.97 -3.01 -0.77
N LEU A 149 -0.26 -3.51 -0.66
CA LEU A 149 -0.62 -4.80 -1.23
C LEU A 149 -0.76 -4.69 -2.76
N PRO A 150 -0.02 -5.49 -3.53
CA PRO A 150 -0.06 -5.42 -4.99
C PRO A 150 -1.43 -5.87 -5.52
N SER A 151 -1.97 -5.13 -6.49
CA SER A 151 -3.26 -5.45 -7.13
C SER A 151 -3.23 -6.75 -7.94
N LYS A 152 -2.04 -7.17 -8.41
CA LYS A 152 -1.84 -8.38 -9.20
C LYS A 152 -0.53 -9.06 -8.82
N VAL A 153 -0.62 -10.30 -8.39
CA VAL A 153 0.52 -11.12 -8.02
C VAL A 153 0.67 -12.29 -9.01
N LEU A 154 1.89 -12.52 -9.47
CA LEU A 154 2.24 -13.67 -10.31
C LEU A 154 3.34 -14.48 -9.61
N CYS A 155 3.29 -15.82 -9.74
CA CYS A 155 4.35 -16.68 -9.21
C CYS A 155 5.68 -16.51 -9.96
N LYS A 156 5.61 -16.07 -11.24
CA LYS A 156 6.72 -15.69 -12.12
C LYS A 156 6.18 -14.80 -13.24
N GLU A 157 7.00 -13.94 -13.83
CA GLU A 157 6.59 -12.97 -14.87
C GLU A 157 5.93 -13.64 -16.07
N ASP A 158 6.48 -14.77 -16.52
CA ASP A 158 6.04 -15.56 -17.67
C ASP A 158 5.06 -16.68 -17.29
N CYS A 159 4.36 -16.58 -16.16
CA CYS A 159 3.41 -17.58 -15.71
C CYS A 159 2.38 -17.89 -16.82
N ALA A 160 2.36 -19.15 -17.30
CA ALA A 160 1.47 -19.59 -18.37
C ALA A 160 0.01 -19.76 -17.91
N GLY A 161 -0.22 -19.83 -16.59
CA GLY A 161 -1.56 -19.95 -16.00
C GLY A 161 -2.15 -21.35 -16.11
N LEU A 162 -3.48 -21.43 -15.96
CA LEU A 162 -4.27 -22.64 -16.08
C LEU A 162 -4.91 -22.72 -17.46
N CYS A 163 -5.04 -23.95 -17.98
CA CYS A 163 -5.81 -24.20 -19.18
C CYS A 163 -7.28 -23.84 -18.97
N PRO A 164 -7.91 -23.01 -19.81
CA PRO A 164 -9.31 -22.61 -19.65
C PRO A 164 -10.30 -23.77 -19.82
N ASN A 165 -9.89 -24.87 -20.48
CA ASN A 165 -10.76 -26.03 -20.72
C ASN A 165 -10.69 -27.08 -19.61
N CYS A 166 -9.48 -27.47 -19.18
CA CYS A 166 -9.29 -28.57 -18.25
C CYS A 166 -8.69 -28.17 -16.90
N GLY A 167 -8.28 -26.90 -16.72
CA GLY A 167 -7.67 -26.44 -15.49
C GLY A 167 -6.23 -26.93 -15.24
N ALA A 168 -5.61 -27.62 -16.20
CA ALA A 168 -4.22 -28.06 -16.07
C ALA A 168 -3.27 -26.87 -15.99
N ASP A 169 -2.23 -26.96 -15.15
CA ASP A 169 -1.22 -25.94 -15.05
C ASP A 169 -0.32 -25.95 -16.29
N LEU A 170 -0.40 -24.89 -17.09
CA LEU A 170 0.38 -24.76 -18.31
C LEU A 170 1.86 -24.44 -18.05
N ASN A 171 2.25 -24.15 -16.81
CA ASN A 171 3.65 -24.02 -16.43
C ASN A 171 4.37 -25.38 -16.39
N ASP A 172 3.64 -26.48 -16.20
CA ASP A 172 4.18 -27.83 -16.15
C ASP A 172 4.25 -28.46 -17.54
N GLY A 173 3.71 -27.79 -18.57
CA GLY A 173 3.72 -28.21 -19.97
C GLY A 173 2.36 -28.06 -20.67
N PRO A 174 2.30 -28.28 -21.99
CA PRO A 174 1.07 -28.16 -22.75
C PRO A 174 0.08 -29.25 -22.35
N CYS A 175 -1.19 -28.90 -22.21
CA CYS A 175 -2.27 -29.87 -22.01
C CYS A 175 -2.73 -30.45 -23.35
N ALA A 176 -3.48 -31.57 -23.29
CA ALA A 176 -4.03 -32.25 -24.49
C ALA A 176 -5.25 -31.53 -25.11
N CYS A 177 -5.68 -30.38 -24.57
CA CYS A 177 -6.82 -29.62 -25.05
C CYS A 177 -6.48 -28.87 -26.33
N ASN A 178 -7.36 -28.93 -27.32
CA ASN A 178 -7.28 -28.11 -28.52
C ASN A 178 -7.97 -26.78 -28.27
N LEU A 179 -7.20 -25.73 -27.98
CA LEU A 179 -7.74 -24.38 -27.65
C LEU A 179 -8.47 -23.73 -28.84
N ASN A 180 -8.23 -24.22 -30.07
CA ASN A 180 -8.84 -23.67 -31.28
C ASN A 180 -10.31 -24.12 -31.49
N GLU A 181 -10.77 -25.15 -30.78
CA GLU A 181 -12.12 -25.70 -30.95
C GLU A 181 -13.20 -24.93 -30.13
N ASN A 182 -12.81 -24.10 -29.18
CA ASN A 182 -13.72 -23.40 -28.26
C ASN A 182 -13.79 -21.88 -28.48
N ILE A 183 -13.59 -21.42 -29.73
CA ILE A 183 -13.81 -20.00 -30.01
C ILE A 183 -15.30 -19.76 -30.15
N ASP A 184 -15.86 -18.90 -29.28
CA ASP A 184 -17.25 -18.46 -29.40
C ASP A 184 -17.49 -17.93 -30.82
N PRO A 185 -18.49 -18.49 -31.58
CA PRO A 185 -18.77 -18.11 -32.95
C PRO A 185 -19.01 -16.59 -33.16
N ARG A 186 -19.46 -15.90 -32.10
CA ARG A 186 -19.65 -14.44 -32.11
C ARG A 186 -18.36 -13.64 -32.31
N PHE A 187 -17.22 -14.22 -31.91
CA PHE A 187 -15.90 -13.60 -32.05
C PHE A 187 -15.11 -14.12 -33.23
N SER A 188 -15.68 -15.02 -34.07
CA SER A 188 -15.00 -15.58 -35.24
C SER A 188 -14.51 -14.51 -36.22
N VAL A 189 -15.23 -13.40 -36.35
CA VAL A 189 -14.87 -12.25 -37.20
C VAL A 189 -13.57 -11.57 -36.77
N LEU A 190 -13.18 -11.69 -35.50
CA LEU A 190 -11.93 -11.11 -34.99
C LEU A 190 -10.66 -11.84 -35.47
N LYS A 191 -10.80 -13.05 -36.02
CA LYS A 191 -9.66 -13.83 -36.56
C LYS A 191 -9.03 -13.16 -37.78
N ASP A 192 -9.82 -12.39 -38.54
CA ASP A 192 -9.39 -11.75 -39.79
C ASP A 192 -8.89 -10.31 -39.58
N LEU A 193 -8.95 -9.80 -38.33
CA LEU A 193 -8.44 -8.48 -37.97
C LEU A 193 -6.90 -8.49 -38.01
N LYS A 194 -6.36 -7.73 -38.96
CA LYS A 194 -4.94 -7.37 -38.97
C LYS A 194 -4.77 -6.11 -38.13
N LEU A 195 -4.06 -6.24 -37.02
CA LEU A 195 -3.61 -5.09 -36.24
C LEU A 195 -2.30 -4.60 -36.87
N ASP A 196 -2.32 -3.37 -37.41
CA ASP A 196 -1.12 -2.68 -37.91
C ASP A 196 -0.27 -2.17 -36.75
#